data_e11a0c86a202efbd93b8d8fdab28f351
#
_entry.id   e11a0c86a202efbd93b8d8fdab28f351
#
_cell.length_a   1.000
_cell.length_b   1.000
_cell.length_c   1.000
_cell.angle_alpha   90.00
_cell.angle_beta   90.00
_cell.angle_gamma   90.00
#
_symmetry.space_group_name_H-M   'P 1'
#
loop_
_entity.id
_entity.type
_entity.pdbx_description
1 polymer ?
#
loop_
_entity_poly.entity_id
_entity_poly.type
_entity_poly.pdbx_seq_one_letter_code
_entity_poly.pdbx_strand_id
1 'polypeptide(L)'
;MKLTKKILAVVLSVLFVVGVFAGCSSKDANTKDTTTKASASSDMKVGFIFLHDENSTYDKNFITAADEACKALGIADANKIYKTNIPEGQECADAAEDLVDKGCSIIFADSFGHEPYIIEVAKKYPDVQFCHATGTRAHTEGLDNYHNAFASIYEGRYLAGIAAGMKLNQMIKDGKFEAKDAKIGYVGAYTYAEVISGYTSFFLGARSVCPSATTVSY
;
A
#
# COMPACT_ATOMS: atom_id res chain seq x y z
N MET A 1 35.95 -55.62 0.89
CA MET A 1 35.96 -54.22 1.42
C MET A 1 35.11 -53.17 0.63
N LYS A 2 34.68 -53.44 -0.61
CA LYS A 2 33.83 -52.51 -1.39
C LYS A 2 32.31 -52.70 -1.18
N LEU A 3 31.87 -53.86 -0.72
CA LEU A 3 30.45 -54.20 -0.53
C LEU A 3 29.91 -53.64 0.77
N THR A 4 30.70 -53.67 1.86
CA THR A 4 30.34 -53.16 3.19
C THR A 4 30.14 -51.64 3.22
N LYS A 5 30.91 -50.88 2.40
CA LYS A 5 30.74 -49.40 2.30
C LYS A 5 29.46 -48.98 1.54
N LYS A 6 28.99 -49.81 0.56
CA LYS A 6 27.74 -49.54 -0.14
C LYS A 6 26.50 -49.84 0.71
N ILE A 7 26.58 -50.91 1.55
CA ILE A 7 25.50 -51.26 2.47
C ILE A 7 25.37 -50.21 3.57
N LEU A 8 26.50 -49.69 4.09
CA LEU A 8 26.49 -48.64 5.11
C LEU A 8 25.90 -47.32 4.57
N ALA A 9 26.19 -46.95 3.30
CA ALA A 9 25.64 -45.78 2.68
C ALA A 9 24.11 -45.85 2.44
N VAL A 10 23.60 -47.06 2.07
CA VAL A 10 22.17 -47.29 1.91
C VAL A 10 21.44 -47.29 3.25
N VAL A 11 22.00 -47.85 4.28
CA VAL A 11 21.41 -47.82 5.65
C VAL A 11 21.38 -46.41 6.21
N LEU A 12 22.40 -45.56 5.95
CA LEU A 12 22.39 -44.16 6.39
C LEU A 12 21.36 -43.32 5.63
N SER A 13 21.17 -43.58 4.34
CA SER A 13 20.16 -42.85 3.54
C SER A 13 18.71 -43.22 3.91
N VAL A 14 18.47 -44.47 4.28
CA VAL A 14 17.14 -44.92 4.74
C VAL A 14 16.82 -44.36 6.14
N LEU A 15 17.80 -44.24 7.02
CA LEU A 15 17.61 -43.59 8.34
C LEU A 15 17.30 -42.09 8.21
N PHE A 16 17.83 -41.40 7.19
CA PHE A 16 17.56 -40.00 6.97
C PHE A 16 16.14 -39.76 6.39
N VAL A 17 15.63 -40.70 5.58
CA VAL A 17 14.27 -40.62 5.00
C VAL A 17 13.20 -40.94 6.04
N VAL A 18 13.46 -41.86 6.98
CA VAL A 18 12.50 -42.18 8.06
C VAL A 18 12.40 -41.05 9.09
N GLY A 19 13.47 -40.27 9.30
CA GLY A 19 13.44 -39.10 10.22
C GLY A 19 12.59 -37.92 9.73
N VAL A 20 12.35 -37.81 8.42
CA VAL A 20 11.56 -36.71 7.84
C VAL A 20 10.05 -37.01 7.84
N PHE A 21 9.62 -38.29 7.95
CA PHE A 21 8.23 -38.68 7.97
C PHE A 21 7.61 -38.87 9.36
N ALA A 22 8.41 -38.81 10.44
CA ALA A 22 7.88 -38.95 11.81
C ALA A 22 7.39 -37.62 12.42
N GLY A 23 7.38 -36.51 11.66
CA GLY A 23 6.99 -35.18 12.12
C GLY A 23 5.54 -34.77 11.77
N CYS A 24 4.75 -35.60 11.12
CA CYS A 24 3.36 -35.28 10.74
C CYS A 24 2.38 -36.34 11.18
N SER A 25 2.14 -36.48 12.46
CA SER A 25 0.92 -37.10 12.98
C SER A 25 0.67 -36.70 14.43
N SER A 26 -0.02 -35.61 14.65
CA SER A 26 -0.94 -35.49 15.76
C SER A 26 -2.03 -34.48 15.38
N LYS A 27 -3.23 -35.00 15.37
CA LYS A 27 -4.48 -34.26 15.44
C LYS A 27 -4.38 -33.32 16.64
N ASP A 28 -4.69 -32.02 16.41
CA ASP A 28 -5.77 -31.35 17.08
C ASP A 28 -5.89 -29.95 16.49
N ALA A 29 -7.09 -29.67 16.03
CA ALA A 29 -7.52 -28.38 15.55
C ALA A 29 -7.47 -27.37 16.72
N ASN A 30 -6.47 -26.55 16.72
CA ASN A 30 -6.53 -25.21 17.31
C ASN A 30 -5.46 -24.36 16.61
N THR A 31 -5.80 -23.87 15.41
CA THR A 31 -5.05 -22.83 14.76
C THR A 31 -5.23 -21.57 15.60
N LYS A 32 -4.46 -21.47 16.68
CA LYS A 32 -4.15 -20.16 17.22
C LYS A 32 -3.31 -19.46 16.15
N ASP A 33 -3.95 -18.55 15.48
CA ASP A 33 -3.30 -17.49 14.73
C ASP A 33 -2.31 -16.82 15.67
N THR A 34 -1.06 -17.30 15.64
CA THR A 34 0.04 -16.64 16.32
C THR A 34 0.45 -15.49 15.40
N THR A 35 -0.41 -14.50 15.31
CA THR A 35 0.01 -13.15 14.93
C THR A 35 1.02 -12.75 15.99
N THR A 36 2.29 -12.92 15.67
CA THR A 36 3.37 -12.32 16.45
C THR A 36 3.08 -10.82 16.37
N LYS A 37 2.46 -10.26 17.43
CA LYS A 37 2.34 -8.83 17.57
C LYS A 37 3.77 -8.32 17.59
N ALA A 38 4.22 -7.74 16.48
CA ALA A 38 5.42 -6.93 16.48
C ALA A 38 5.10 -5.75 17.41
N SER A 39 5.64 -5.81 18.63
CA SER A 39 5.59 -4.68 19.55
C SER A 39 6.69 -3.74 19.10
N ALA A 40 6.32 -2.59 18.57
CA ALA A 40 7.26 -1.50 18.37
C ALA A 40 7.86 -1.13 19.75
N SER A 41 9.11 -0.69 19.78
CA SER A 41 9.68 -0.14 21.01
C SER A 41 8.80 1.03 21.46
N SER A 42 8.49 1.09 22.76
CA SER A 42 7.67 2.18 23.35
C SER A 42 8.25 3.57 23.08
N ASP A 43 9.52 3.64 22.73
CA ASP A 43 10.26 4.89 22.50
C ASP A 43 10.42 5.24 21.01
N MET A 44 9.92 4.39 20.09
CA MET A 44 9.98 4.66 18.66
C MET A 44 9.14 5.89 18.31
N LYS A 45 9.78 6.86 17.65
CA LYS A 45 9.09 8.01 17.07
C LYS A 45 8.85 7.79 15.59
N VAL A 46 7.64 8.14 15.14
CA VAL A 46 7.20 8.00 13.75
C VAL A 46 6.76 9.35 13.23
N GLY A 47 7.27 9.75 12.07
CA GLY A 47 6.93 10.98 11.38
C GLY A 47 6.00 10.75 10.21
N PHE A 48 5.09 11.69 9.96
CA PHE A 48 4.17 11.66 8.82
C PHE A 48 4.13 13.04 8.16
N ILE A 49 4.21 13.05 6.84
CA ILE A 49 4.16 14.26 6.00
C ILE A 49 2.96 14.13 5.07
N PHE A 50 2.03 15.08 5.18
CA PHE A 50 0.80 15.14 4.39
C PHE A 50 0.76 16.42 3.56
N LEU A 51 0.28 16.31 2.30
CA LEU A 51 0.12 17.45 1.40
C LEU A 51 -0.88 18.47 1.95
N HIS A 52 -1.97 17.98 2.55
CA HIS A 52 -3.00 18.81 3.18
C HIS A 52 -3.22 18.35 4.63
N ASP A 53 -4.43 18.52 5.14
CA ASP A 53 -4.87 18.13 6.47
C ASP A 53 -6.13 17.25 6.42
N GLU A 54 -6.78 17.03 7.55
CA GLU A 54 -7.99 16.18 7.65
C GLU A 54 -9.21 16.70 6.87
N ASN A 55 -9.17 17.91 6.32
CA ASN A 55 -10.23 18.44 5.46
C ASN A 55 -10.12 17.90 4.02
N SER A 56 -8.94 17.42 3.62
CA SER A 56 -8.73 16.69 2.37
C SER A 56 -9.19 15.24 2.55
N THR A 57 -10.11 14.77 1.70
CA THR A 57 -10.56 13.37 1.73
C THR A 57 -9.45 12.39 1.40
N TYR A 58 -8.46 12.80 0.62
CA TYR A 58 -7.28 12.00 0.30
C TYR A 58 -6.40 11.84 1.55
N ASP A 59 -5.88 12.93 2.10
CA ASP A 59 -4.96 12.93 3.23
C ASP A 59 -5.61 12.35 4.51
N LYS A 60 -6.91 12.57 4.71
CA LYS A 60 -7.66 12.02 5.84
C LYS A 60 -7.59 10.50 5.92
N ASN A 61 -7.59 9.79 4.77
CA ASN A 61 -7.45 8.33 4.78
C ASN A 61 -6.09 7.91 5.33
N PHE A 62 -5.00 8.60 4.94
CA PHE A 62 -3.66 8.33 5.45
C PHE A 62 -3.52 8.70 6.92
N ILE A 63 -4.07 9.85 7.35
CA ILE A 63 -4.08 10.27 8.76
C ILE A 63 -4.80 9.22 9.61
N THR A 64 -5.98 8.77 9.19
CA THR A 64 -6.74 7.74 9.89
C THR A 64 -5.96 6.42 9.97
N ALA A 65 -5.37 5.99 8.85
CA ALA A 65 -4.57 4.77 8.80
C ALA A 65 -3.31 4.87 9.70
N ALA A 66 -2.66 6.04 9.75
CA ALA A 66 -1.52 6.31 10.63
C ALA A 66 -1.92 6.21 12.11
N ASP A 67 -3.07 6.79 12.49
CA ASP A 67 -3.61 6.69 13.85
C ASP A 67 -3.91 5.24 14.24
N GLU A 68 -4.58 4.51 13.37
CA GLU A 68 -4.93 3.10 13.63
C GLU A 68 -3.68 2.21 13.71
N ALA A 69 -2.71 2.40 12.82
CA ALA A 69 -1.45 1.65 12.82
C ALA A 69 -0.62 1.93 14.08
N CYS A 70 -0.43 3.20 14.43
CA CYS A 70 0.29 3.58 15.64
C CYS A 70 -0.37 3.01 16.89
N LYS A 71 -1.70 3.10 16.99
CA LYS A 71 -2.47 2.51 18.09
C LYS A 71 -2.31 0.98 18.15
N ALA A 72 -2.39 0.29 17.01
CA ALA A 72 -2.24 -1.16 16.95
C ALA A 72 -0.85 -1.63 17.36
N LEU A 73 0.19 -0.84 17.06
CA LEU A 73 1.58 -1.10 17.40
C LEU A 73 1.96 -0.63 18.82
N GLY A 74 1.07 0.08 19.52
CA GLY A 74 1.35 0.61 20.86
C GLY A 74 2.28 1.82 20.86
N ILE A 75 2.38 2.55 19.74
CA ILE A 75 3.14 3.80 19.64
C ILE A 75 2.32 4.89 20.37
N ALA A 76 2.94 5.54 21.34
CA ALA A 76 2.30 6.62 22.11
C ALA A 76 2.03 7.84 21.21
N ASP A 77 0.94 8.58 21.49
CA ASP A 77 0.60 9.79 20.72
C ASP A 77 1.71 10.84 20.74
N ALA A 78 2.47 10.93 21.83
CA ALA A 78 3.63 11.83 21.93
C ALA A 78 4.79 11.46 20.97
N ASN A 79 4.82 10.23 20.49
CA ASN A 79 5.81 9.70 19.57
C ASN A 79 5.35 9.66 18.10
N LYS A 80 4.13 10.09 17.83
CA LYS A 80 3.53 10.24 16.52
C LYS A 80 3.54 11.72 16.12
N ILE A 81 4.32 12.07 15.11
CA ILE A 81 4.55 13.48 14.74
C ILE A 81 4.01 13.72 13.33
N TYR A 82 3.03 14.59 13.20
CA TYR A 82 2.42 14.98 11.95
C TYR A 82 2.95 16.32 11.43
N LYS A 83 3.17 16.38 10.12
CA LYS A 83 3.43 17.59 9.33
C LYS A 83 2.34 17.67 8.25
N THR A 84 1.42 18.58 8.41
CA THR A 84 0.30 18.81 7.48
C THR A 84 0.53 20.05 6.64
N ASN A 85 -0.16 20.15 5.49
CA ASN A 85 -0.06 21.27 4.57
C ASN A 85 1.38 21.50 4.07
N ILE A 86 2.09 20.39 3.76
CA ILE A 86 3.47 20.43 3.24
C ILE A 86 3.42 20.35 1.71
N PRO A 87 3.83 21.42 1.00
CA PRO A 87 3.85 21.42 -0.47
C PRO A 87 4.76 20.37 -1.08
N GLU A 88 4.51 20.02 -2.32
CA GLU A 88 5.37 19.16 -3.16
C GLU A 88 6.60 19.94 -3.65
N GLY A 89 7.53 20.25 -2.75
CA GLY A 89 8.69 21.08 -3.00
C GLY A 89 9.78 20.87 -1.94
N GLN A 90 10.69 21.83 -1.85
CA GLN A 90 11.78 21.83 -0.87
C GLN A 90 11.22 21.71 0.56
N GLU A 91 10.05 22.25 0.82
CA GLU A 91 9.36 22.19 2.11
C GLU A 91 9.15 20.74 2.58
N CYS A 92 9.01 19.80 1.64
CA CYS A 92 8.92 18.37 1.98
C CYS A 92 10.26 17.84 2.51
N ALA A 93 11.38 18.20 1.88
CA ALA A 93 12.69 17.82 2.39
C ALA A 93 12.95 18.46 3.77
N ASP A 94 12.64 19.74 3.93
CA ASP A 94 12.82 20.45 5.20
C ASP A 94 11.96 19.83 6.32
N ALA A 95 10.73 19.44 6.00
CA ALA A 95 9.83 18.74 6.94
C ALA A 95 10.37 17.35 7.32
N ALA A 96 10.94 16.62 6.37
CA ALA A 96 11.53 15.32 6.62
C ALA A 96 12.79 15.43 7.50
N GLU A 97 13.66 16.41 7.23
CA GLU A 97 14.85 16.68 8.05
C GLU A 97 14.47 17.10 9.48
N ASP A 98 13.43 17.95 9.66
CA ASP A 98 12.92 18.31 10.99
C ASP A 98 12.38 17.09 11.76
N LEU A 99 11.78 16.11 11.05
CA LEU A 99 11.33 14.87 11.68
C LEU A 99 12.52 13.98 12.07
N VAL A 100 13.59 13.94 11.28
CA VAL A 100 14.84 13.25 11.65
C VAL A 100 15.45 13.90 12.89
N ASP A 101 15.54 15.22 12.93
CA ASP A 101 16.07 15.98 14.09
C ASP A 101 15.25 15.76 15.38
N LYS A 102 13.95 15.51 15.24
CA LYS A 102 13.07 15.13 16.36
C LYS A 102 13.24 13.68 16.80
N GLY A 103 14.09 12.92 16.11
CA GLY A 103 14.43 11.53 16.42
C GLY A 103 13.44 10.51 15.87
N CYS A 104 12.72 10.82 14.79
CA CYS A 104 11.90 9.82 14.11
C CYS A 104 12.79 8.73 13.49
N SER A 105 12.46 7.47 13.74
CA SER A 105 13.15 6.32 13.17
C SER A 105 12.57 5.91 11.82
N ILE A 106 11.32 6.29 11.56
CA ILE A 106 10.61 6.04 10.31
C ILE A 106 9.74 7.25 9.96
N ILE A 107 9.73 7.62 8.68
CA ILE A 107 9.02 8.78 8.15
C ILE A 107 8.21 8.35 6.94
N PHE A 108 6.94 8.73 6.91
CA PHE A 108 6.01 8.47 5.81
C PHE A 108 5.61 9.77 5.12
N ALA A 109 5.46 9.73 3.78
CA ALA A 109 4.90 10.82 2.99
C ALA A 109 3.84 10.27 2.04
N ASP A 110 2.77 11.06 1.78
CA ASP A 110 1.58 10.56 1.09
C ASP A 110 1.34 11.14 -0.31
N SER A 111 2.00 12.22 -0.68
CA SER A 111 1.76 12.86 -1.98
C SER A 111 2.80 12.47 -3.04
N PHE A 112 2.34 12.25 -4.28
CA PHE A 112 3.18 11.80 -5.39
C PHE A 112 4.41 12.70 -5.62
N GLY A 113 4.25 14.01 -5.57
CA GLY A 113 5.34 14.96 -5.76
C GLY A 113 6.29 15.12 -4.57
N HIS A 114 6.00 14.52 -3.41
CA HIS A 114 6.94 14.43 -2.30
C HIS A 114 8.09 13.46 -2.58
N GLU A 115 7.91 12.50 -3.51
CA GLU A 115 8.85 11.40 -3.73
C GLU A 115 10.30 11.83 -3.95
N PRO A 116 10.63 12.76 -4.87
CA PRO A 116 12.02 13.15 -5.12
C PRO A 116 12.69 13.75 -3.88
N TYR A 117 11.96 14.53 -3.11
CA TYR A 117 12.46 15.21 -1.90
C TYR A 117 12.72 14.23 -0.76
N ILE A 118 11.83 13.26 -0.57
CA ILE A 118 12.03 12.18 0.43
C ILE A 118 13.25 11.33 0.07
N ILE A 119 13.46 11.02 -1.21
CA ILE A 119 14.64 10.26 -1.68
C ILE A 119 15.93 11.01 -1.36
N GLU A 120 15.97 12.34 -1.57
CA GLU A 120 17.15 13.15 -1.25
C GLU A 120 17.48 13.10 0.24
N VAL A 121 16.46 13.17 1.11
CA VAL A 121 16.67 13.06 2.55
C VAL A 121 17.07 11.64 2.96
N ALA A 122 16.47 10.61 2.36
CA ALA A 122 16.86 9.22 2.62
C ALA A 122 18.35 8.95 2.31
N LYS A 123 18.90 9.57 1.26
CA LYS A 123 20.34 9.49 0.94
C LYS A 123 21.23 10.12 2.01
N LYS A 124 20.76 11.15 2.68
CA LYS A 124 21.52 11.85 3.74
C LYS A 124 21.47 11.11 5.08
N TYR A 125 20.38 10.38 5.37
CA TYR A 125 20.10 9.76 6.67
C TYR A 125 19.88 8.25 6.53
N PRO A 126 20.93 7.46 6.27
CA PRO A 126 20.80 6.02 5.99
C PRO A 126 20.25 5.19 7.15
N ASP A 127 20.33 5.69 8.37
CA ASP A 127 19.82 5.00 9.57
C ASP A 127 18.32 5.25 9.84
N VAL A 128 17.69 6.15 9.09
CA VAL A 128 16.24 6.45 9.18
C VAL A 128 15.52 5.81 8.02
N GLN A 129 14.39 5.17 8.28
CA GLN A 129 13.56 4.56 7.24
C GLN A 129 12.59 5.58 6.66
N PHE A 130 12.49 5.62 5.34
CA PHE A 130 11.57 6.48 4.61
C PHE A 130 10.61 5.65 3.78
N CYS A 131 9.31 5.92 3.94
CA CYS A 131 8.24 5.25 3.21
C CYS A 131 7.41 6.29 2.47
N HIS A 132 7.12 6.03 1.21
CA HIS A 132 6.35 6.94 0.40
C HIS A 132 5.16 6.21 -0.22
N ALA A 133 3.96 6.71 0.01
CA ALA A 133 2.75 6.23 -0.65
C ALA A 133 2.65 6.84 -2.05
N THR A 134 2.22 6.04 -3.03
CA THR A 134 2.05 6.42 -4.44
C THR A 134 3.33 6.62 -5.26
N GLY A 135 4.49 6.64 -4.64
CA GLY A 135 5.77 6.70 -5.36
C GLY A 135 6.14 5.38 -6.03
N THR A 136 7.09 5.43 -6.96
CA THR A 136 7.46 4.29 -7.81
C THR A 136 8.97 4.07 -7.91
N ARG A 137 9.80 4.88 -7.23
CA ARG A 137 11.23 4.92 -7.47
C ARG A 137 12.07 4.04 -6.53
N ALA A 138 11.48 3.41 -5.51
CA ALA A 138 12.24 2.60 -4.56
C ALA A 138 13.06 1.50 -5.24
N HIS A 139 12.51 0.83 -6.27
CA HIS A 139 13.20 -0.23 -7.00
C HIS A 139 14.32 0.25 -7.94
N THR A 140 14.39 1.55 -8.24
CA THR A 140 15.42 2.14 -9.13
C THR A 140 16.48 2.94 -8.39
N GLU A 141 16.16 3.46 -7.19
CA GLU A 141 17.11 4.29 -6.41
C GLU A 141 18.17 3.46 -5.69
N GLY A 142 17.90 2.17 -5.42
CA GLY A 142 18.85 1.26 -4.77
C GLY A 142 19.21 1.65 -3.33
N LEU A 143 18.28 2.27 -2.61
CA LEU A 143 18.43 2.66 -1.21
C LEU A 143 17.78 1.62 -0.30
N ASP A 144 18.51 1.11 0.68
CA ASP A 144 17.99 0.11 1.65
C ASP A 144 17.00 0.72 2.64
N ASN A 145 16.96 2.03 2.77
CA ASN A 145 16.14 2.77 3.71
C ASN A 145 15.01 3.58 3.04
N TYR A 146 14.71 3.32 1.74
CA TYR A 146 13.63 3.99 1.03
C TYR A 146 12.67 2.96 0.43
N HIS A 147 11.38 3.10 0.72
CA HIS A 147 10.34 2.13 0.37
C HIS A 147 9.13 2.82 -0.24
N ASN A 148 8.48 2.15 -1.21
CA ASN A 148 7.20 2.58 -1.73
C ASN A 148 6.07 1.64 -1.27
N ALA A 149 4.92 2.21 -0.95
CA ALA A 149 3.66 1.48 -0.76
C ALA A 149 2.67 1.96 -1.83
N PHE A 150 2.27 1.05 -2.71
CA PHE A 150 1.32 1.34 -3.77
C PHE A 150 0.26 0.25 -3.81
N ALA A 151 -0.99 0.59 -3.48
CA ALA A 151 -2.10 -0.34 -3.54
C ALA A 151 -2.62 -0.50 -4.99
N SER A 152 -3.27 -1.62 -5.28
CA SER A 152 -3.95 -1.87 -6.56
C SER A 152 -5.24 -1.05 -6.66
N ILE A 153 -5.13 0.29 -6.62
CA ILE A 153 -6.29 1.21 -6.55
C ILE A 153 -7.23 1.06 -7.74
N TYR A 154 -6.75 0.58 -8.89
CA TYR A 154 -7.56 0.31 -10.07
C TYR A 154 -8.66 -0.74 -9.78
N GLU A 155 -8.48 -1.66 -8.85
CA GLU A 155 -9.49 -2.63 -8.43
C GLU A 155 -10.67 -1.92 -7.74
N GLY A 156 -10.38 -0.98 -6.82
CA GLY A 156 -11.38 -0.14 -6.19
C GLY A 156 -12.09 0.76 -7.21
N ARG A 157 -11.36 1.27 -8.22
CA ARG A 157 -11.95 2.03 -9.33
C ARG A 157 -12.90 1.18 -10.18
N TYR A 158 -12.55 -0.08 -10.42
CA TYR A 158 -13.44 -1.02 -11.12
C TYR A 158 -14.75 -1.23 -10.36
N LEU A 159 -14.69 -1.46 -9.04
CA LEU A 159 -15.87 -1.60 -8.19
C LEU A 159 -16.73 -0.32 -8.17
N ALA A 160 -16.10 0.85 -8.09
CA ALA A 160 -16.79 2.12 -8.20
C ALA A 160 -17.48 2.28 -9.57
N GLY A 161 -16.83 1.79 -10.63
CA GLY A 161 -17.39 1.72 -11.97
C GLY A 161 -18.65 0.84 -12.04
N ILE A 162 -18.63 -0.35 -11.42
CA ILE A 162 -19.81 -1.23 -11.31
C ILE A 162 -20.97 -0.46 -10.66
N ALA A 163 -20.73 0.21 -9.54
CA ALA A 163 -21.77 0.99 -8.85
C ALA A 163 -22.33 2.10 -9.75
N ALA A 164 -21.48 2.81 -10.50
CA ALA A 164 -21.88 3.81 -11.47
C ALA A 164 -22.72 3.22 -12.61
N GLY A 165 -22.32 2.07 -13.16
CA GLY A 165 -23.07 1.37 -14.20
C GLY A 165 -24.45 0.89 -13.72
N MET A 166 -24.53 0.38 -12.49
CA MET A 166 -25.82 0.04 -11.86
C MET A 166 -26.71 1.27 -11.73
N LYS A 167 -26.13 2.42 -11.35
CA LYS A 167 -26.87 3.69 -11.28
C LYS A 167 -27.37 4.15 -12.65
N LEU A 168 -26.56 4.02 -13.69
CA LEU A 168 -26.99 4.31 -15.08
C LEU A 168 -28.19 3.45 -15.47
N ASN A 169 -28.13 2.13 -15.22
CA ASN A 169 -29.26 1.23 -15.50
C ASN A 169 -30.53 1.63 -14.73
N GLN A 170 -30.38 2.04 -13.47
CA GLN A 170 -31.52 2.55 -12.70
C GLN A 170 -32.10 3.80 -13.34
N MET A 171 -31.27 4.76 -13.78
CA MET A 171 -31.71 6.00 -14.41
C MET A 171 -32.40 5.76 -15.78
N ILE A 172 -31.89 4.79 -16.58
CA ILE A 172 -32.49 4.35 -17.82
C ILE A 172 -33.89 3.77 -17.54
N LYS A 173 -34.00 2.86 -16.55
CA LYS A 173 -35.28 2.28 -16.16
C LYS A 173 -36.29 3.31 -15.67
N ASP A 174 -35.83 4.34 -14.99
CA ASP A 174 -36.65 5.45 -14.49
C ASP A 174 -36.98 6.48 -15.59
N GLY A 175 -36.60 6.24 -16.85
CA GLY A 175 -36.88 7.09 -17.99
C GLY A 175 -36.16 8.45 -17.95
N LYS A 176 -35.05 8.56 -17.24
CA LYS A 176 -34.26 9.80 -17.17
C LYS A 176 -33.55 10.11 -18.49
N PHE A 177 -33.13 9.09 -19.22
CA PHE A 177 -32.53 9.11 -20.54
C PHE A 177 -32.60 7.73 -21.18
N GLU A 178 -32.37 7.65 -22.50
CA GLU A 178 -32.32 6.37 -23.22
C GLU A 178 -30.94 5.70 -23.06
N ALA A 179 -30.90 4.37 -23.23
CA ALA A 179 -29.67 3.60 -23.11
C ALA A 179 -28.53 4.13 -24.02
N LYS A 180 -28.87 4.61 -25.24
CA LYS A 180 -27.90 5.18 -26.19
C LYS A 180 -27.22 6.45 -25.68
N ASP A 181 -27.85 7.14 -24.72
CA ASP A 181 -27.39 8.42 -24.16
C ASP A 181 -26.66 8.24 -22.81
N ALA A 182 -26.40 7.00 -22.41
CA ALA A 182 -25.68 6.68 -21.18
C ALA A 182 -24.21 7.09 -21.29
N LYS A 183 -23.88 8.29 -20.82
CA LYS A 183 -22.53 8.86 -20.84
C LYS A 183 -22.02 9.12 -19.43
N ILE A 184 -20.71 8.88 -19.21
CA ILE A 184 -20.01 9.15 -17.97
C ILE A 184 -18.88 10.14 -18.27
N GLY A 185 -18.83 11.26 -17.55
CA GLY A 185 -17.66 12.13 -17.51
C GLY A 185 -16.70 11.67 -16.42
N TYR A 186 -15.41 11.63 -16.73
CA TYR A 186 -14.35 11.34 -15.75
C TYR A 186 -13.29 12.43 -15.81
N VAL A 187 -13.00 13.05 -14.67
CA VAL A 187 -11.94 14.06 -14.55
C VAL A 187 -10.73 13.37 -13.92
N GLY A 188 -9.67 13.24 -14.70
CA GLY A 188 -8.37 12.72 -14.21
C GLY A 188 -7.57 13.86 -13.58
N ALA A 189 -6.88 13.57 -12.46
CA ALA A 189 -6.04 14.57 -11.78
C ALA A 189 -4.81 14.95 -12.63
N TYR A 190 -4.15 13.95 -13.24
CA TYR A 190 -2.94 14.09 -14.05
C TYR A 190 -2.90 13.03 -15.14
N THR A 191 -2.00 13.18 -16.12
CA THR A 191 -1.82 12.22 -17.23
C THR A 191 -0.79 11.13 -16.89
N TYR A 192 -0.83 10.61 -15.67
CA TYR A 192 0.04 9.52 -15.23
C TYR A 192 -0.59 8.15 -15.49
N ALA A 193 0.25 7.12 -15.62
CA ALA A 193 -0.20 5.73 -15.86
C ALA A 193 -1.18 5.24 -14.79
N GLU A 194 -0.98 5.62 -13.53
CA GLU A 194 -1.89 5.30 -12.43
C GLU A 194 -3.28 5.90 -12.64
N VAL A 195 -3.36 7.18 -13.01
CA VAL A 195 -4.64 7.87 -13.27
C VAL A 195 -5.34 7.26 -14.47
N ILE A 196 -4.57 6.92 -15.53
CA ILE A 196 -5.08 6.25 -16.74
C ILE A 196 -5.66 4.89 -16.38
N SER A 197 -4.94 4.08 -15.59
CA SER A 197 -5.42 2.78 -15.11
C SER A 197 -6.73 2.94 -14.31
N GLY A 198 -6.83 4.00 -13.52
CA GLY A 198 -8.00 4.31 -12.69
C GLY A 198 -9.25 4.55 -13.52
N TYR A 199 -9.24 5.49 -14.47
CA TYR A 199 -10.44 5.77 -15.29
C TYR A 199 -10.75 4.63 -16.26
N THR A 200 -9.73 3.92 -16.76
CA THR A 200 -9.94 2.75 -17.62
C THR A 200 -10.66 1.65 -16.85
N SER A 201 -10.21 1.31 -15.64
CA SER A 201 -10.84 0.31 -14.79
C SER A 201 -12.26 0.71 -14.38
N PHE A 202 -12.46 1.98 -14.00
CA PHE A 202 -13.80 2.51 -13.71
C PHE A 202 -14.76 2.33 -14.90
N PHE A 203 -14.32 2.67 -16.10
CA PHE A 203 -15.14 2.52 -17.30
C PHE A 203 -15.45 1.06 -17.61
N LEU A 204 -14.46 0.16 -17.50
CA LEU A 204 -14.66 -1.28 -17.68
C LEU A 204 -15.66 -1.84 -16.64
N GLY A 205 -15.57 -1.39 -15.40
CA GLY A 205 -16.52 -1.74 -14.34
C GLY A 205 -17.94 -1.27 -14.68
N ALA A 206 -18.12 -0.03 -15.14
CA ALA A 206 -19.42 0.49 -15.55
C ALA A 206 -20.01 -0.31 -16.72
N ARG A 207 -19.21 -0.61 -17.74
CA ARG A 207 -19.66 -1.37 -18.91
C ARG A 207 -19.97 -2.84 -18.59
N SER A 208 -19.37 -3.41 -17.58
CA SER A 208 -19.64 -4.81 -17.19
C SER A 208 -21.09 -5.05 -16.80
N VAL A 209 -21.78 -4.00 -16.29
CA VAL A 209 -23.18 -4.05 -15.87
C VAL A 209 -24.11 -3.17 -16.72
N CYS A 210 -23.59 -2.14 -17.37
CA CYS A 210 -24.31 -1.26 -18.31
C CYS A 210 -23.56 -1.22 -19.65
N PRO A 211 -23.78 -2.18 -20.56
CA PRO A 211 -23.03 -2.28 -21.81
C PRO A 211 -23.14 -1.08 -22.73
N SER A 212 -24.22 -0.30 -22.62
CA SER A 212 -24.44 0.95 -23.39
C SER A 212 -23.64 2.14 -22.86
N ALA A 213 -23.02 2.03 -21.67
CA ALA A 213 -22.24 3.12 -21.10
C ALA A 213 -21.06 3.51 -22.01
N THR A 214 -20.93 4.81 -22.25
CA THR A 214 -19.81 5.45 -22.94
C THR A 214 -19.12 6.44 -22.00
N THR A 215 -17.85 6.74 -22.24
CA THR A 215 -17.09 7.68 -21.41
C THR A 215 -16.52 8.82 -22.25
N VAL A 216 -16.39 9.98 -21.61
CA VAL A 216 -15.57 11.09 -22.06
C VAL A 216 -14.60 11.39 -20.92
N SER A 217 -13.29 11.30 -21.20
CA SER A 217 -12.23 11.62 -20.23
C SER A 217 -11.68 13.01 -20.54
N TYR A 218 -11.48 13.82 -19.52
CA TYR A 218 -10.86 15.15 -19.58
C TYR A 218 -9.70 15.24 -18.59
#